data_400f0caca08ff2738cc3bdedd6ae410b
#
_entry.id   400f0caca08ff2738cc3bdedd6ae410b
#
_cell.length_a   1.000
_cell.length_b   1.000
_cell.length_c   1.000
_cell.angle_alpha   90.00
_cell.angle_beta   90.00
_cell.angle_gamma   90.00
#
_symmetry.space_group_name_H-M   'P 1'
#
loop_
_entity.id
_entity.type
_entity.pdbx_description
1 polymer ?
#
loop_
_entity_poly.entity_id
_entity_poly.type
_entity_poly.pdbx_seq_one_letter_code
_entity_poly.pdbx_strand_id
1 'polypeptide(L)'
;MTDRPDESPDAGDATRRLIEVMARLRDPQAGCPWDIEQNFRTIAPYTIEEAYEVADAIERDAMDELKDELGDLLFQVAFHSRMAEERGAFDFAGVAAGIVDKMIRRHPHVFGDQPVDADGMPAQWERQKAEERAAKAASEGRAAGALDGIAAGLPSLTRALKLQKRAARVGFDWTDPADILDKIDEEVAEIRAEIDGKAPKERIEDEIGDLLFCAVNLARRYEVDPDAALRRTNAKFERRFRHLEAALKAVGRDPAGASLDEMEALWVAAKQAERVA
;
A
#
# COMPACT_ATOMS: atom_id res chain seq x y z
N MET A 1 40.28 -23.70 -17.19
CA MET A 1 39.29 -22.96 -16.42
C MET A 1 38.26 -22.49 -17.43
N THR A 2 37.18 -23.26 -17.59
CA THR A 2 36.09 -22.98 -18.54
C THR A 2 35.10 -22.08 -17.84
N ASP A 3 34.99 -20.84 -18.35
CA ASP A 3 33.90 -19.91 -18.07
C ASP A 3 32.58 -20.67 -18.34
N ARG A 4 31.83 -20.95 -17.28
CA ARG A 4 30.40 -21.24 -17.42
C ARG A 4 29.72 -19.88 -17.65
N PRO A 5 28.97 -19.73 -18.74
CA PRO A 5 28.11 -18.58 -18.82
C PRO A 5 27.16 -18.61 -17.62
N ASP A 6 26.97 -17.46 -17.01
CA ASP A 6 25.99 -17.18 -15.97
C ASP A 6 24.59 -17.34 -16.61
N GLU A 7 24.14 -18.60 -16.73
CA GLU A 7 22.78 -18.90 -17.18
C GLU A 7 21.86 -18.59 -16.01
N SER A 8 21.28 -17.39 -16.04
CA SER A 8 20.14 -17.09 -15.19
C SER A 8 19.12 -18.23 -15.30
N PRO A 9 18.61 -18.75 -14.18
CA PRO A 9 17.68 -19.88 -14.23
C PRO A 9 16.47 -19.52 -15.09
N ASP A 10 15.99 -20.47 -15.89
CA ASP A 10 14.77 -20.31 -16.66
C ASP A 10 13.60 -19.96 -15.73
N ALA A 11 12.84 -18.91 -16.08
CA ALA A 11 11.78 -18.39 -15.22
C ALA A 11 10.67 -19.43 -14.95
N GLY A 12 10.39 -20.31 -15.92
CA GLY A 12 9.43 -21.39 -15.76
C GLY A 12 9.92 -22.45 -14.77
N ASP A 13 11.19 -22.81 -14.86
CA ASP A 13 11.80 -23.77 -13.94
C ASP A 13 11.93 -23.21 -12.53
N ALA A 14 12.33 -21.94 -12.38
CA ALA A 14 12.39 -21.27 -11.09
C ALA A 14 11.01 -21.20 -10.42
N THR A 15 9.98 -20.85 -11.19
CA THR A 15 8.59 -20.80 -10.69
C THR A 15 8.09 -22.18 -10.27
N ARG A 16 8.34 -23.21 -11.07
CA ARG A 16 8.00 -24.60 -10.73
C ARG A 16 8.66 -25.03 -9.43
N ARG A 17 9.95 -24.72 -9.29
CA ARG A 17 10.72 -25.05 -8.09
C ARG A 17 10.19 -24.32 -6.85
N LEU A 18 9.75 -23.08 -6.96
CA LEU A 18 9.11 -22.34 -5.87
C LEU A 18 7.84 -23.05 -5.39
N ILE A 19 6.99 -23.48 -6.32
CA ILE A 19 5.76 -24.23 -6.02
C ILE A 19 6.07 -25.56 -5.33
N GLU A 20 7.08 -26.29 -5.81
CA GLU A 20 7.54 -27.54 -5.21
C GLU A 20 8.09 -27.34 -3.80
N VAL A 21 8.88 -26.28 -3.57
CA VAL A 21 9.39 -25.91 -2.24
C VAL A 21 8.23 -25.62 -1.29
N MET A 22 7.27 -24.84 -1.70
CA MET A 22 6.09 -24.54 -0.88
C MET A 22 5.26 -25.79 -0.57
N ALA A 23 5.06 -26.67 -1.55
CA ALA A 23 4.37 -27.95 -1.33
C ALA A 23 5.12 -28.82 -0.30
N ARG A 24 6.46 -28.81 -0.33
CA ARG A 24 7.27 -29.55 0.62
C ARG A 24 7.29 -28.93 2.02
N LEU A 25 7.33 -27.61 2.14
CA LEU A 25 7.24 -26.91 3.43
C LEU A 25 5.91 -27.21 4.14
N ARG A 26 4.84 -27.39 3.39
CA ARG A 26 3.52 -27.71 3.91
C ARG A 26 3.13 -29.18 3.84
N ASP A 27 4.10 -30.08 3.61
CA ASP A 27 3.84 -31.53 3.66
C ASP A 27 3.43 -31.95 5.09
N PRO A 28 2.26 -32.58 5.29
CA PRO A 28 1.75 -32.91 6.63
C PRO A 28 2.64 -33.89 7.42
N GLN A 29 3.51 -34.64 6.75
CA GLN A 29 4.34 -35.66 7.37
C GLN A 29 5.81 -35.24 7.55
N ALA A 30 6.34 -34.44 6.61
CA ALA A 30 7.76 -34.11 6.53
C ALA A 30 8.06 -32.63 6.35
N GLY A 31 7.04 -31.79 6.36
CA GLY A 31 7.19 -30.34 6.18
C GLY A 31 7.59 -29.60 7.44
N CYS A 32 7.66 -28.29 7.35
CA CYS A 32 7.99 -27.42 8.47
C CYS A 32 6.77 -27.28 9.41
N PRO A 33 6.90 -27.57 10.70
CA PRO A 33 5.78 -27.48 11.64
C PRO A 33 5.11 -26.09 11.66
N TRP A 34 5.90 -25.03 11.57
CA TRP A 34 5.38 -23.67 11.53
C TRP A 34 4.54 -23.42 10.28
N ASP A 35 5.06 -23.79 9.09
CA ASP A 35 4.35 -23.57 7.82
C ASP A 35 3.05 -24.38 7.75
N ILE A 36 3.03 -25.60 8.28
CA ILE A 36 1.85 -26.49 8.31
C ILE A 36 0.72 -25.88 9.15
N GLU A 37 1.03 -25.23 10.27
CA GLU A 37 0.04 -24.62 11.17
C GLU A 37 -0.61 -23.35 10.60
N GLN A 38 0.02 -22.71 9.60
CA GLN A 38 -0.46 -21.45 9.06
C GLN A 38 -1.78 -21.59 8.30
N ASN A 39 -2.54 -20.51 8.31
CA ASN A 39 -3.77 -20.34 7.55
C ASN A 39 -3.83 -18.94 6.90
N PHE A 40 -4.83 -18.67 6.06
CA PHE A 40 -4.95 -17.39 5.36
C PHE A 40 -4.90 -16.17 6.27
N ARG A 41 -5.47 -16.26 7.48
CA ARG A 41 -5.51 -15.13 8.42
C ARG A 41 -4.17 -14.89 9.09
N THR A 42 -3.42 -15.93 9.38
CA THR A 42 -2.11 -15.82 10.01
C THR A 42 -1.04 -15.34 9.03
N ILE A 43 -1.19 -15.62 7.73
CA ILE A 43 -0.26 -15.20 6.68
C ILE A 43 -0.61 -13.83 6.08
N ALA A 44 -1.88 -13.39 6.13
CA ALA A 44 -2.28 -12.10 5.56
C ALA A 44 -1.47 -10.88 6.09
N PRO A 45 -1.06 -10.79 7.36
CA PRO A 45 -0.20 -9.69 7.83
C PRO A 45 1.15 -9.64 7.11
N TYR A 46 1.81 -10.79 6.93
CA TYR A 46 3.10 -10.88 6.20
C TYR A 46 2.95 -10.43 4.74
N THR A 47 1.88 -10.83 4.05
CA THR A 47 1.62 -10.36 2.67
C THR A 47 1.55 -8.82 2.58
N ILE A 48 1.05 -8.15 3.61
CA ILE A 48 0.98 -6.68 3.70
C ILE A 48 2.37 -6.12 3.99
N GLU A 49 3.12 -6.74 4.91
CA GLU A 49 4.48 -6.38 5.28
C GLU A 49 5.39 -6.40 4.06
N GLU A 50 5.48 -7.53 3.34
CA GLU A 50 6.28 -7.66 2.12
C GLU A 50 5.92 -6.61 1.05
N ALA A 51 4.63 -6.29 0.91
CA ALA A 51 4.20 -5.25 -0.02
C ALA A 51 4.70 -3.85 0.38
N TYR A 52 4.85 -3.56 1.68
CA TYR A 52 5.45 -2.32 2.17
C TYR A 52 6.97 -2.33 2.04
N GLU A 53 7.64 -3.46 2.24
CA GLU A 53 9.10 -3.59 2.07
C GLU A 53 9.49 -3.41 0.60
N VAL A 54 8.72 -3.98 -0.33
CA VAL A 54 8.84 -3.66 -1.78
C VAL A 54 8.70 -2.15 -2.03
N ALA A 55 7.72 -1.48 -1.42
CA ALA A 55 7.52 -0.05 -1.61
C ALA A 55 8.67 0.78 -1.02
N ASP A 56 9.23 0.39 0.13
CA ASP A 56 10.37 1.03 0.78
C ASP A 56 11.65 0.87 -0.05
N ALA A 57 11.94 -0.34 -0.55
CA ALA A 57 13.08 -0.60 -1.43
C ALA A 57 13.02 0.25 -2.71
N ILE A 58 11.83 0.42 -3.31
CA ILE A 58 11.61 1.30 -4.46
C ILE A 58 11.89 2.76 -4.09
N GLU A 59 11.41 3.23 -2.94
CA GLU A 59 11.57 4.63 -2.52
C GLU A 59 13.04 4.99 -2.23
N ARG A 60 13.84 4.01 -1.80
CA ARG A 60 15.28 4.13 -1.57
C ARG A 60 16.15 3.84 -2.82
N ASP A 61 15.56 3.47 -3.94
CA ASP A 61 16.26 3.01 -5.17
C ASP A 61 17.23 1.83 -4.90
N ALA A 62 16.86 0.95 -3.96
CA ALA A 62 17.66 -0.17 -3.48
C ALA A 62 17.34 -1.45 -4.29
N MET A 63 17.92 -1.57 -5.51
CA MET A 63 17.58 -2.63 -6.47
C MET A 63 17.85 -4.06 -5.98
N ASP A 64 18.90 -4.27 -5.18
CA ASP A 64 19.20 -5.59 -4.64
C ASP A 64 18.15 -5.98 -3.58
N GLU A 65 17.80 -5.08 -2.68
CA GLU A 65 16.74 -5.27 -1.70
C GLU A 65 15.38 -5.45 -2.39
N LEU A 66 15.07 -4.62 -3.41
CA LEU A 66 13.83 -4.76 -4.19
C LEU A 66 13.67 -6.16 -4.79
N LYS A 67 14.77 -6.78 -5.23
CA LYS A 67 14.74 -8.14 -5.75
C LYS A 67 14.38 -9.16 -4.67
N ASP A 68 14.93 -8.99 -3.47
CA ASP A 68 14.68 -9.88 -2.33
C ASP A 68 13.23 -9.73 -1.87
N GLU A 69 12.74 -8.51 -1.68
CA GLU A 69 11.37 -8.23 -1.25
C GLU A 69 10.30 -8.68 -2.28
N LEU A 70 10.60 -8.56 -3.58
CA LEU A 70 9.76 -9.15 -4.63
C LEU A 70 9.72 -10.67 -4.55
N GLY A 71 10.83 -11.31 -4.14
CA GLY A 71 10.91 -12.74 -3.87
C GLY A 71 9.99 -13.14 -2.71
N ASP A 72 10.04 -12.40 -1.61
CA ASP A 72 9.22 -12.66 -0.42
C ASP A 72 7.73 -12.41 -0.70
N LEU A 73 7.38 -11.35 -1.42
CA LEU A 73 6.00 -11.14 -1.87
C LEU A 73 5.52 -12.26 -2.81
N LEU A 74 6.35 -12.76 -3.73
CA LEU A 74 6.03 -13.89 -4.58
C LEU A 74 5.86 -15.18 -3.76
N PHE A 75 6.66 -15.36 -2.71
CA PHE A 75 6.53 -16.48 -1.77
C PHE A 75 5.17 -16.44 -1.06
N GLN A 76 4.67 -15.27 -0.65
CA GLN A 76 3.33 -15.13 -0.07
C GLN A 76 2.24 -15.56 -1.07
N VAL A 77 2.39 -15.22 -2.35
CA VAL A 77 1.45 -15.69 -3.39
C VAL A 77 1.47 -17.22 -3.51
N ALA A 78 2.64 -17.84 -3.51
CA ALA A 78 2.76 -19.29 -3.55
C ALA A 78 2.17 -19.95 -2.29
N PHE A 79 2.38 -19.35 -1.11
CA PHE A 79 1.85 -19.83 0.16
C PHE A 79 0.32 -19.85 0.18
N HIS A 80 -0.30 -18.72 -0.18
CA HIS A 80 -1.75 -18.63 -0.28
C HIS A 80 -2.33 -19.59 -1.32
N SER A 81 -1.67 -19.72 -2.46
CA SER A 81 -2.10 -20.65 -3.52
C SER A 81 -2.05 -22.10 -3.04
N ARG A 82 -0.99 -22.49 -2.30
CA ARG A 82 -0.88 -23.82 -1.74
C ARG A 82 -1.96 -24.12 -0.70
N MET A 83 -2.24 -23.19 0.19
CA MET A 83 -3.35 -23.34 1.15
C MET A 83 -4.72 -23.46 0.47
N ALA A 84 -4.90 -22.80 -0.67
CA ALA A 84 -6.13 -22.89 -1.46
C ALA A 84 -6.23 -24.26 -2.17
N GLU A 85 -5.14 -24.76 -2.72
CA GLU A 85 -5.04 -26.09 -3.32
C GLU A 85 -5.38 -27.19 -2.32
N GLU A 86 -4.85 -27.12 -1.09
CA GLU A 86 -5.16 -28.04 0.01
C GLU A 86 -6.65 -28.09 0.36
N ARG A 87 -7.39 -27.02 0.06
CA ARG A 87 -8.84 -26.91 0.24
C ARG A 87 -9.64 -27.27 -1.03
N GLY A 88 -8.96 -27.61 -2.12
CA GLY A 88 -9.60 -27.88 -3.40
C GLY A 88 -10.26 -26.65 -4.05
N ALA A 89 -9.82 -25.43 -3.71
CA ALA A 89 -10.42 -24.20 -4.22
C ALA A 89 -9.77 -23.72 -5.53
N PHE A 90 -8.47 -23.50 -5.52
CA PHE A 90 -7.63 -23.15 -6.67
C PHE A 90 -6.16 -23.39 -6.34
N ASP A 91 -5.29 -23.34 -7.35
CA ASP A 91 -3.85 -23.48 -7.22
C ASP A 91 -3.09 -22.25 -7.77
N PHE A 92 -1.77 -22.30 -7.75
CA PHE A 92 -0.92 -21.23 -8.30
C PHE A 92 -1.14 -21.03 -9.81
N ALA A 93 -1.34 -22.11 -10.57
CA ALA A 93 -1.59 -22.04 -12.00
C ALA A 93 -2.90 -21.30 -12.29
N GLY A 94 -3.95 -21.55 -11.51
CA GLY A 94 -5.22 -20.84 -11.59
C GLY A 94 -5.09 -19.34 -11.27
N VAL A 95 -4.26 -18.98 -10.28
CA VAL A 95 -3.97 -17.56 -9.97
C VAL A 95 -3.25 -16.89 -11.13
N ALA A 96 -2.21 -17.53 -11.67
CA ALA A 96 -1.44 -17.01 -12.82
C ALA A 96 -2.30 -16.87 -14.08
N ALA A 97 -3.07 -17.90 -14.43
CA ALA A 97 -3.98 -17.86 -15.58
C ALA A 97 -5.03 -16.75 -15.43
N GLY A 98 -5.63 -16.62 -14.25
CA GLY A 98 -6.64 -15.60 -14.00
C GLY A 98 -6.13 -14.16 -14.16
N ILE A 99 -4.89 -13.88 -13.75
CA ILE A 99 -4.31 -12.54 -13.98
C ILE A 99 -3.91 -12.33 -15.44
N VAL A 100 -3.40 -13.34 -16.14
CA VAL A 100 -3.11 -13.28 -17.58
C VAL A 100 -4.38 -12.96 -18.38
N ASP A 101 -5.45 -13.70 -18.18
CA ASP A 101 -6.72 -13.48 -18.86
C ASP A 101 -7.27 -12.07 -18.59
N LYS A 102 -7.16 -11.62 -17.34
CA LYS A 102 -7.56 -10.26 -16.98
C LYS A 102 -6.74 -9.21 -17.70
N MET A 103 -5.41 -9.37 -17.79
CA MET A 103 -4.54 -8.41 -18.46
C MET A 103 -4.79 -8.37 -19.96
N ILE A 104 -4.94 -9.51 -20.61
CA ILE A 104 -5.29 -9.60 -22.03
C ILE A 104 -6.62 -8.87 -22.29
N ARG A 105 -7.65 -9.16 -21.51
CA ARG A 105 -8.96 -8.52 -21.67
C ARG A 105 -8.92 -7.01 -21.44
N ARG A 106 -8.08 -6.53 -20.50
CA ARG A 106 -7.98 -5.12 -20.17
C ARG A 106 -7.09 -4.30 -21.11
N HIS A 107 -6.31 -4.96 -21.96
CA HIS A 107 -5.39 -4.31 -22.89
C HIS A 107 -5.67 -4.71 -24.35
N PRO A 108 -6.91 -4.49 -24.86
CA PRO A 108 -7.27 -4.88 -26.22
C PRO A 108 -6.49 -4.11 -27.29
N HIS A 109 -5.84 -3.01 -26.94
CA HIS A 109 -4.93 -2.25 -27.78
C HIS A 109 -3.52 -2.89 -27.90
N VAL A 110 -3.19 -3.84 -27.01
CA VAL A 110 -1.92 -4.59 -27.05
C VAL A 110 -2.13 -6.00 -27.58
N PHE A 111 -3.21 -6.66 -27.18
CA PHE A 111 -3.49 -8.07 -27.48
C PHE A 111 -4.60 -8.27 -28.53
N GLY A 112 -5.16 -7.20 -29.08
CA GLY A 112 -6.20 -7.20 -30.11
C GLY A 112 -5.99 -6.08 -31.13
N ASP A 113 -7.03 -5.78 -31.91
CA ASP A 113 -6.95 -4.83 -33.03
C ASP A 113 -7.50 -3.43 -32.70
N GLN A 114 -7.71 -3.10 -31.43
CA GLN A 114 -8.23 -1.79 -31.05
C GLN A 114 -7.13 -0.72 -31.12
N PRO A 115 -7.41 0.47 -31.68
CA PRO A 115 -6.43 1.56 -31.69
C PRO A 115 -6.12 2.04 -30.27
N VAL A 116 -4.86 2.47 -30.06
CA VAL A 116 -4.43 3.07 -28.81
C VAL A 116 -5.04 4.46 -28.66
N ASP A 117 -5.82 4.67 -27.61
CA ASP A 117 -6.26 5.99 -27.15
C ASP A 117 -5.63 6.24 -25.78
N ALA A 118 -4.43 6.84 -25.77
CA ALA A 118 -3.67 7.06 -24.55
C ALA A 118 -4.42 7.96 -23.56
N ASP A 119 -5.14 8.98 -24.06
CA ASP A 119 -5.89 9.92 -23.23
C ASP A 119 -7.16 9.28 -22.66
N GLY A 120 -7.77 8.36 -23.39
CA GLY A 120 -8.97 7.63 -22.98
C GLY A 120 -8.72 6.39 -22.12
N MET A 121 -7.47 5.91 -22.00
CA MET A 121 -7.14 4.68 -21.27
C MET A 121 -7.58 4.66 -19.80
N PRO A 122 -7.37 5.70 -18.99
CA PRO A 122 -7.83 5.70 -17.60
C PRO A 122 -9.35 5.55 -17.48
N ALA A 123 -10.10 6.23 -18.35
CA ALA A 123 -11.56 6.14 -18.39
C ALA A 123 -12.05 4.77 -18.86
N GLN A 124 -11.36 4.16 -19.81
CA GLN A 124 -11.65 2.80 -20.30
C GLN A 124 -11.44 1.75 -19.19
N TRP A 125 -10.31 1.80 -18.49
CA TRP A 125 -10.04 0.91 -17.37
C TRP A 125 -11.07 1.02 -16.26
N GLU A 126 -11.53 2.24 -15.98
CA GLU A 126 -12.53 2.43 -14.95
C GLU A 126 -13.92 1.93 -15.37
N ARG A 127 -14.27 2.06 -16.65
CA ARG A 127 -15.51 1.42 -17.19
C ARG A 127 -15.44 -0.10 -17.05
N GLN A 128 -14.35 -0.73 -17.48
CA GLN A 128 -14.15 -2.18 -17.36
C GLN A 128 -14.25 -2.66 -15.91
N LYS A 129 -13.60 -1.94 -14.98
CA LYS A 129 -13.74 -2.25 -13.53
C LYS A 129 -15.17 -2.06 -13.02
N ALA A 130 -15.92 -1.10 -13.55
CA ALA A 130 -17.32 -0.90 -13.19
C ALA A 130 -18.20 -2.06 -13.69
N GLU A 131 -17.97 -2.51 -14.92
CA GLU A 131 -18.67 -3.67 -15.51
C GLU A 131 -18.37 -4.96 -14.73
N GLU A 132 -17.09 -5.21 -14.37
CA GLU A 132 -16.71 -6.36 -13.54
C GLU A 132 -17.42 -6.36 -12.18
N ARG A 133 -17.54 -5.18 -11.54
CA ARG A 133 -18.27 -5.04 -10.28
C ARG A 133 -19.78 -5.27 -10.46
N ALA A 134 -20.35 -4.72 -11.53
CA ALA A 134 -21.77 -4.92 -11.84
C ALA A 134 -22.07 -6.40 -12.08
N ALA A 135 -21.23 -7.08 -12.85
CA ALA A 135 -21.37 -8.52 -13.08
C ALA A 135 -21.25 -9.33 -11.79
N LYS A 136 -20.30 -8.98 -10.91
CA LYS A 136 -20.16 -9.62 -9.60
C LYS A 136 -21.38 -9.39 -8.72
N ALA A 137 -21.86 -8.16 -8.61
CA ALA A 137 -23.06 -7.84 -7.81
C ALA A 137 -24.30 -8.57 -8.34
N ALA A 138 -24.45 -8.64 -9.68
CA ALA A 138 -25.54 -9.39 -10.31
C ALA A 138 -25.47 -10.89 -10.00
N SER A 139 -24.28 -11.49 -9.97
CA SER A 139 -24.13 -12.91 -9.57
C SER A 139 -24.45 -13.14 -8.09
N GLU A 140 -24.38 -12.11 -7.26
CA GLU A 140 -24.80 -12.12 -5.85
C GLU A 140 -26.29 -11.73 -5.67
N GLY A 141 -27.03 -11.49 -6.74
CA GLY A 141 -28.45 -11.15 -6.72
C GLY A 141 -28.76 -9.73 -6.22
N ARG A 142 -27.80 -8.79 -6.29
CA ARG A 142 -27.95 -7.40 -5.84
C ARG A 142 -27.49 -6.38 -6.90
N ALA A 143 -27.94 -5.16 -6.72
CA ALA A 143 -27.42 -4.03 -7.52
C ALA A 143 -26.01 -3.64 -7.03
N ALA A 144 -25.15 -3.20 -7.97
CA ALA A 144 -23.83 -2.68 -7.64
C ALA A 144 -23.92 -1.30 -6.99
N GLY A 145 -23.34 -1.14 -5.81
CA GLY A 145 -23.15 0.13 -5.15
C GLY A 145 -21.93 0.89 -5.68
N ALA A 146 -21.92 2.22 -5.59
CA ALA A 146 -20.82 3.06 -6.02
C ALA A 146 -19.50 2.69 -5.32
N LEU A 147 -19.54 2.31 -4.06
CA LEU A 147 -18.38 1.98 -3.22
C LEU A 147 -17.99 0.49 -3.25
N ASP A 148 -18.70 -0.35 -4.01
CA ASP A 148 -18.44 -1.78 -4.08
C ASP A 148 -17.03 -2.11 -4.57
N GLY A 149 -16.45 -3.18 -4.01
CA GLY A 149 -15.14 -3.70 -4.39
C GLY A 149 -13.96 -2.90 -3.83
N ILE A 150 -14.18 -2.01 -2.84
CA ILE A 150 -13.13 -1.40 -2.05
C ILE A 150 -12.90 -2.30 -0.83
N ALA A 151 -11.75 -2.98 -0.80
CA ALA A 151 -11.43 -3.91 0.28
C ALA A 151 -11.37 -3.18 1.63
N ALA A 152 -11.98 -3.79 2.66
CA ALA A 152 -11.98 -3.22 4.01
C ALA A 152 -10.59 -3.26 4.67
N GLY A 153 -9.75 -4.23 4.31
CA GLY A 153 -8.41 -4.41 4.85
C GLY A 153 -7.32 -3.56 4.18
N LEU A 154 -7.67 -2.60 3.31
CA LEU A 154 -6.68 -1.66 2.78
C LEU A 154 -6.16 -0.72 3.88
N PRO A 155 -4.89 -0.26 3.77
CA PRO A 155 -4.39 0.82 4.62
C PRO A 155 -5.34 2.00 4.61
N SER A 156 -5.55 2.62 5.78
CA SER A 156 -6.63 3.59 5.98
C SER A 156 -6.60 4.77 5.01
N LEU A 157 -5.42 5.36 4.75
CA LEU A 157 -5.28 6.47 3.81
C LEU A 157 -5.57 6.02 2.37
N THR A 158 -5.06 4.86 1.96
CA THR A 158 -5.35 4.28 0.64
C THR A 158 -6.83 3.96 0.48
N ARG A 159 -7.49 3.46 1.54
CA ARG A 159 -8.93 3.18 1.53
C ARG A 159 -9.74 4.45 1.42
N ALA A 160 -9.44 5.49 2.20
CA ALA A 160 -10.06 6.80 2.14
C ALA A 160 -9.96 7.41 0.73
N LEU A 161 -8.75 7.40 0.14
CA LEU A 161 -8.51 7.85 -1.25
C LEU A 161 -9.41 7.10 -2.25
N LYS A 162 -9.54 5.78 -2.12
CA LYS A 162 -10.39 4.98 -3.02
C LYS A 162 -11.89 5.26 -2.81
N LEU A 163 -12.34 5.45 -1.57
CA LEU A 163 -13.71 5.84 -1.26
C LEU A 163 -14.07 7.17 -1.91
N GLN A 164 -13.22 8.19 -1.72
CA GLN A 164 -13.42 9.52 -2.29
C GLN A 164 -13.40 9.50 -3.83
N LYS A 165 -12.44 8.80 -4.45
CA LYS A 165 -12.41 8.63 -5.91
C LYS A 165 -13.69 7.98 -6.45
N ARG A 166 -14.33 7.09 -5.68
CA ARG A 166 -15.59 6.46 -6.07
C ARG A 166 -16.79 7.39 -5.89
N ALA A 167 -16.86 8.11 -4.76
CA ALA A 167 -17.89 9.09 -4.49
C ALA A 167 -17.89 10.22 -5.53
N ALA A 168 -16.73 10.71 -5.90
CA ALA A 168 -16.56 11.74 -6.92
C ALA A 168 -17.15 11.35 -8.28
N ARG A 169 -17.09 10.07 -8.68
CA ARG A 169 -17.66 9.59 -9.96
C ARG A 169 -19.16 9.64 -10.05
N VAL A 170 -19.85 9.66 -8.93
CA VAL A 170 -21.31 9.80 -8.85
C VAL A 170 -21.73 11.22 -8.50
N GLY A 171 -20.80 12.18 -8.59
CA GLY A 171 -21.06 13.61 -8.38
C GLY A 171 -20.94 14.07 -6.92
N PHE A 172 -20.52 13.20 -6.00
CA PHE A 172 -20.26 13.58 -4.61
C PHE A 172 -18.78 13.97 -4.47
N ASP A 173 -18.47 15.25 -4.79
CA ASP A 173 -17.11 15.80 -4.78
C ASP A 173 -17.10 17.30 -4.50
N TRP A 174 -16.05 17.75 -3.78
CA TRP A 174 -15.68 19.17 -3.71
C TRP A 174 -14.71 19.49 -4.85
N THR A 175 -15.14 20.35 -5.74
CA THR A 175 -14.38 20.68 -6.95
C THR A 175 -13.37 21.79 -6.74
N ASP A 176 -13.60 22.68 -5.76
CA ASP A 176 -12.69 23.75 -5.38
C ASP A 176 -11.77 23.29 -4.23
N PRO A 177 -10.44 23.40 -4.37
CA PRO A 177 -9.52 23.16 -3.25
C PRO A 177 -9.76 24.06 -2.03
N ALA A 178 -10.31 25.28 -2.23
CA ALA A 178 -10.64 26.18 -1.13
C ALA A 178 -11.71 25.58 -0.21
N ASP A 179 -12.76 24.96 -0.78
CA ASP A 179 -13.80 24.30 0.02
C ASP A 179 -13.23 23.17 0.88
N ILE A 180 -12.20 22.47 0.37
CA ILE A 180 -11.54 21.40 1.13
C ILE A 180 -10.71 21.97 2.27
N LEU A 181 -10.03 23.09 2.06
CA LEU A 181 -9.24 23.77 3.11
C LEU A 181 -10.16 24.35 4.18
N ASP A 182 -11.28 24.98 3.78
CA ASP A 182 -12.28 25.46 4.72
C ASP A 182 -12.85 24.33 5.58
N LYS A 183 -13.05 23.13 4.98
CA LYS A 183 -13.50 21.96 5.73
C LYS A 183 -12.42 21.45 6.70
N ILE A 184 -11.13 21.49 6.33
CA ILE A 184 -10.03 21.18 7.25
C ILE A 184 -10.01 22.12 8.45
N ASP A 185 -10.24 23.43 8.23
CA ASP A 185 -10.32 24.42 9.30
C ASP A 185 -11.53 24.18 10.21
N GLU A 186 -12.66 23.74 9.65
CA GLU A 186 -13.86 23.33 10.40
C GLU A 186 -13.54 22.11 11.30
N GLU A 187 -12.94 21.03 10.78
CA GLU A 187 -12.57 19.86 11.57
C GLU A 187 -11.59 20.20 12.72
N VAL A 188 -10.63 21.10 12.45
CA VAL A 188 -9.73 21.61 13.49
C VAL A 188 -10.48 22.37 14.57
N ALA A 189 -11.51 23.15 14.22
CA ALA A 189 -12.33 23.87 15.18
C ALA A 189 -13.21 22.92 16.01
N GLU A 190 -13.75 21.85 15.40
CA GLU A 190 -14.51 20.80 16.08
C GLU A 190 -13.64 20.02 17.07
N ILE A 191 -12.42 19.63 16.70
CA ILE A 191 -11.44 19.01 17.63
C ILE A 191 -11.20 19.93 18.83
N ARG A 192 -11.00 21.23 18.62
CA ARG A 192 -10.80 22.20 19.71
C ARG A 192 -12.00 22.26 20.65
N ALA A 193 -13.20 22.32 20.08
CA ALA A 193 -14.43 22.36 20.85
C ALA A 193 -14.61 21.10 21.72
N GLU A 194 -14.33 19.92 21.18
CA GLU A 194 -14.40 18.67 21.94
C GLU A 194 -13.35 18.60 23.06
N ILE A 195 -12.11 19.09 22.81
CA ILE A 195 -11.05 19.16 23.83
C ILE A 195 -11.45 20.15 24.95
N ASP A 196 -11.91 21.36 24.60
CA ASP A 196 -12.31 22.39 25.56
C ASP A 196 -13.55 21.95 26.36
N GLY A 197 -14.45 21.22 25.73
CA GLY A 197 -15.65 20.61 26.33
C GLY A 197 -15.34 19.40 27.20
N LYS A 198 -14.08 18.93 27.24
CA LYS A 198 -13.66 17.68 27.92
C LYS A 198 -14.50 16.49 27.49
N ALA A 199 -14.76 16.40 26.21
CA ALA A 199 -15.51 15.31 25.59
C ALA A 199 -14.84 13.92 25.82
N PRO A 200 -15.59 12.83 25.76
CA PRO A 200 -15.04 11.49 25.76
C PRO A 200 -14.04 11.30 24.61
N LYS A 201 -13.06 10.42 24.81
CA LYS A 201 -12.00 10.14 23.85
C LYS A 201 -12.55 9.77 22.46
N GLU A 202 -13.64 9.03 22.43
CA GLU A 202 -14.30 8.55 21.21
C GLU A 202 -14.75 9.71 20.31
N ARG A 203 -15.23 10.81 20.91
CA ARG A 203 -15.62 12.01 20.14
C ARG A 203 -14.42 12.68 19.51
N ILE A 204 -13.33 12.83 20.25
CA ILE A 204 -12.08 13.40 19.73
C ILE A 204 -11.48 12.49 18.64
N GLU A 205 -11.63 11.16 18.77
CA GLU A 205 -11.20 10.18 17.77
C GLU A 205 -11.97 10.32 16.46
N ASP A 206 -13.29 10.57 16.54
CA ASP A 206 -14.14 10.80 15.37
C ASP A 206 -13.67 12.05 14.60
N GLU A 207 -13.50 13.20 15.27
CA GLU A 207 -13.06 14.45 14.63
C GLU A 207 -11.63 14.36 14.04
N ILE A 208 -10.72 13.64 14.72
CA ILE A 208 -9.38 13.35 14.16
C ILE A 208 -9.51 12.50 12.90
N GLY A 209 -10.42 11.54 12.87
CA GLY A 209 -10.71 10.73 11.70
C GLY A 209 -11.20 11.57 10.52
N ASP A 210 -12.09 12.52 10.76
CA ASP A 210 -12.64 13.42 9.75
C ASP A 210 -11.58 14.38 9.21
N LEU A 211 -10.73 14.94 10.07
CA LEU A 211 -9.57 15.73 9.66
C LEU A 211 -8.62 14.94 8.74
N LEU A 212 -8.30 13.68 9.09
CA LEU A 212 -7.46 12.81 8.25
C LEU A 212 -8.13 12.52 6.91
N PHE A 213 -9.45 12.32 6.90
CA PHE A 213 -10.22 12.09 5.67
C PHE A 213 -10.21 13.32 4.77
N CYS A 214 -10.35 14.53 5.32
CA CYS A 214 -10.23 15.80 4.59
C CYS A 214 -8.82 16.01 4.04
N ALA A 215 -7.78 15.67 4.80
CA ALA A 215 -6.39 15.73 4.32
C ALA A 215 -6.16 14.79 3.12
N VAL A 216 -6.74 13.59 3.13
CA VAL A 216 -6.70 12.66 1.98
C VAL A 216 -7.44 13.26 0.78
N ASN A 217 -8.54 13.97 0.99
CA ASN A 217 -9.28 14.64 -0.09
C ASN A 217 -8.45 15.74 -0.76
N LEU A 218 -7.75 16.52 0.05
CA LEU A 218 -6.81 17.53 -0.46
C LEU A 218 -5.70 16.89 -1.30
N ALA A 219 -5.09 15.81 -0.80
CA ALA A 219 -4.08 15.06 -1.52
C ALA A 219 -4.64 14.52 -2.86
N ARG A 220 -5.84 13.95 -2.86
CA ARG A 220 -6.54 13.48 -4.06
C ARG A 220 -6.73 14.59 -5.09
N ARG A 221 -7.10 15.77 -4.65
CA ARG A 221 -7.37 16.94 -5.51
C ARG A 221 -6.10 17.38 -6.26
N TYR A 222 -4.94 17.23 -5.64
CA TYR A 222 -3.63 17.52 -6.25
C TYR A 222 -2.92 16.30 -6.82
N GLU A 223 -3.64 15.18 -7.00
CA GLU A 223 -3.10 13.92 -7.54
C GLU A 223 -1.90 13.38 -6.73
N VAL A 224 -1.84 13.72 -5.45
CA VAL A 224 -0.83 13.23 -4.51
C VAL A 224 -1.33 11.93 -3.89
N ASP A 225 -0.49 10.92 -3.86
CA ASP A 225 -0.74 9.71 -3.06
C ASP A 225 -0.50 10.03 -1.58
N PRO A 226 -1.54 9.97 -0.72
CA PRO A 226 -1.43 10.40 0.67
C PRO A 226 -0.53 9.48 1.50
N ASP A 227 -0.48 8.20 1.18
CA ASP A 227 0.33 7.21 1.88
C ASP A 227 1.83 7.42 1.54
N ALA A 228 2.17 7.57 0.26
CA ALA A 228 3.51 7.91 -0.18
C ALA A 228 3.98 9.27 0.37
N ALA A 229 3.08 10.28 0.44
CA ALA A 229 3.41 11.57 1.03
C ALA A 229 3.76 11.48 2.52
N LEU A 230 3.03 10.64 3.27
CA LEU A 230 3.29 10.42 4.69
C LEU A 230 4.56 9.60 4.90
N ARG A 231 4.81 8.54 4.10
CA ARG A 231 6.08 7.78 4.14
C ARG A 231 7.29 8.70 3.92
N ARG A 232 7.27 9.56 2.90
CA ARG A 232 8.34 10.55 2.69
C ARG A 232 8.53 11.49 3.89
N THR A 233 7.44 11.85 4.57
CA THR A 233 7.51 12.68 5.77
C THR A 233 8.13 11.92 6.93
N ASN A 234 7.79 10.64 7.11
CA ASN A 234 8.40 9.77 8.11
C ASN A 234 9.91 9.63 7.88
N ALA A 235 10.33 9.29 6.66
CA ALA A 235 11.75 9.18 6.30
C ALA A 235 12.51 10.51 6.53
N LYS A 236 11.89 11.65 6.19
CA LYS A 236 12.44 12.98 6.48
C LYS A 236 12.57 13.22 7.99
N PHE A 237 11.57 12.83 8.79
CA PHE A 237 11.61 12.94 10.24
C PHE A 237 12.76 12.10 10.81
N GLU A 238 12.90 10.84 10.41
CA GLU A 238 13.95 9.95 10.86
C GLU A 238 15.35 10.48 10.53
N ARG A 239 15.59 10.94 9.31
CA ARG A 239 16.89 11.52 8.93
C ARG A 239 17.27 12.71 9.81
N ARG A 240 16.32 13.61 10.05
CA ARG A 240 16.56 14.79 10.89
C ARG A 240 16.77 14.41 12.34
N PHE A 241 16.02 13.43 12.83
CA PHE A 241 16.17 12.95 14.20
C PHE A 241 17.52 12.26 14.40
N ARG A 242 17.96 11.43 13.45
CA ARG A 242 19.29 10.82 13.46
C ARG A 242 20.42 11.89 13.41
N HIS A 243 20.21 12.99 12.70
CA HIS A 243 21.17 14.12 12.72
C HIS A 243 21.25 14.76 14.11
N LEU A 244 20.12 14.98 14.74
CA LEU A 244 20.02 15.47 16.12
C LEU A 244 20.71 14.52 17.10
N GLU A 245 20.45 13.22 17.03
CA GLU A 245 21.12 12.20 17.85
C GLU A 245 22.63 12.22 17.68
N ALA A 246 23.10 12.30 16.44
CA ALA A 246 24.53 12.38 16.13
C ALA A 246 25.18 13.64 16.72
N ALA A 247 24.51 14.78 16.64
CA ALA A 247 25.00 16.04 17.22
C ALA A 247 25.10 15.99 18.74
N LEU A 248 24.10 15.44 19.43
CA LEU A 248 24.13 15.24 20.87
C LEU A 248 25.22 14.24 21.29
N LYS A 249 25.33 13.14 20.58
CA LYS A 249 26.36 12.12 20.81
C LYS A 249 27.78 12.68 20.69
N ALA A 250 28.01 13.60 19.75
CA ALA A 250 29.32 14.26 19.57
C ALA A 250 29.77 15.06 20.81
N VAL A 251 28.83 15.51 21.65
CA VAL A 251 29.09 16.21 22.91
C VAL A 251 28.89 15.32 24.14
N GLY A 252 28.82 13.99 23.96
CA GLY A 252 28.68 13.01 25.06
C GLY A 252 27.30 12.98 25.70
N ARG A 253 26.26 13.39 24.97
CA ARG A 253 24.87 13.44 25.46
C ARG A 253 23.95 12.57 24.58
N ASP A 254 22.77 12.33 25.07
CA ASP A 254 21.67 11.66 24.35
C ASP A 254 20.39 12.54 24.36
N PRO A 255 19.39 12.22 23.53
CA PRO A 255 18.13 12.96 23.49
C PRO A 255 17.40 13.00 24.82
N ALA A 256 17.49 11.95 25.64
CA ALA A 256 16.81 11.88 26.93
C ALA A 256 17.35 12.90 27.95
N GLY A 257 18.60 13.33 27.77
CA GLY A 257 19.25 14.37 28.60
C GLY A 257 19.19 15.77 28.01
N ALA A 258 18.54 16.00 26.86
CA ALA A 258 18.43 17.29 26.20
C ALA A 258 17.09 17.96 26.49
N SER A 259 17.06 19.30 26.53
CA SER A 259 15.81 20.05 26.58
C SER A 259 15.12 20.06 25.21
N LEU A 260 13.80 20.32 25.20
CA LEU A 260 13.05 20.46 23.94
C LEU A 260 13.63 21.60 23.08
N ASP A 261 13.93 22.76 23.68
CA ASP A 261 14.49 23.92 22.97
C ASP A 261 15.82 23.59 22.28
N GLU A 262 16.67 22.82 22.96
CA GLU A 262 17.93 22.36 22.38
C GLU A 262 17.71 21.38 21.23
N MET A 263 16.79 20.44 21.38
CA MET A 263 16.44 19.50 20.31
C MET A 263 15.81 20.23 19.11
N GLU A 264 14.97 21.24 19.34
CA GLU A 264 14.40 22.08 18.28
C GLU A 264 15.48 22.88 17.54
N ALA A 265 16.48 23.44 18.26
CA ALA A 265 17.59 24.12 17.60
C ALA A 265 18.40 23.18 16.68
N LEU A 266 18.67 21.95 17.13
CA LEU A 266 19.35 20.93 16.33
C LEU A 266 18.48 20.46 15.15
N TRP A 267 17.17 20.35 15.35
CA TRP A 267 16.21 20.05 14.27
C TRP A 267 16.19 21.10 13.18
N VAL A 268 16.21 22.39 13.58
CA VAL A 268 16.29 23.50 12.63
C VAL A 268 17.63 23.47 11.87
N ALA A 269 18.75 23.15 12.54
CA ALA A 269 20.04 22.98 11.91
C ALA A 269 20.04 21.86 10.87
N ALA A 270 19.45 20.69 11.19
CA ALA A 270 19.28 19.59 10.27
C ALA A 270 18.47 20.00 9.02
N LYS A 271 17.34 20.73 9.22
CA LYS A 271 16.52 21.25 8.13
C LYS A 271 17.26 22.25 7.22
N GLN A 272 18.17 23.04 7.79
CA GLN A 272 18.99 23.97 7.00
C GLN A 272 20.04 23.23 6.19
N ALA A 273 20.70 22.22 6.76
CA ALA A 273 21.69 21.40 6.08
C ALA A 273 21.10 20.69 4.84
N GLU A 274 19.87 20.17 4.94
CA GLU A 274 19.16 19.54 3.80
C GLU A 274 18.82 20.50 2.65
N ARG A 275 18.79 21.81 2.89
CA ARG A 275 18.49 22.82 1.85
C ARG A 275 19.72 23.22 1.04
N VAL A 276 20.90 22.93 1.55
CA VAL A 276 22.18 23.32 0.95
C VAL A 276 22.82 22.16 0.18
N ALA A 277 22.40 20.92 0.48
CA ALA A 277 22.80 19.70 -0.22
C ALA A 277 21.88 19.43 -1.43
#